data_1ec48c201e2a2c402e4a6a345e18e195
#
_entry.id   1ec48c201e2a2c402e4a6a345e18e195
#
_cell.length_a   1.000
_cell.length_b   1.000
_cell.length_c   1.000
_cell.angle_alpha   90.00
_cell.angle_beta   90.00
_cell.angle_gamma   90.00
#
_symmetry.space_group_name_H-M   'P 1'
#
loop_
_entity.id
_entity.type
_entity.pdbx_description
1 polymer ?
#
loop_
_entity_poly.entity_id
_entity_poly.type
_entity_poly.pdbx_seq_one_letter_code
_entity_poly.pdbx_strand_id
1 'polypeptide(L)'
;DIIEICNDLDKDDQIEFVLIEGKTHNEVLDIKKSCDIYIDQIHNRGGWGYGMNSVESLSMGLVCLTELVEEYQNFIPDHPFIMITKESLKKTILELIQNEEFLINKKIESREWVKKYHGISSVAKSLYSYYEEKSWIK
;
A
#
# COMPACT_ATOMS: atom_id res chain seq x y z
N ASP A 1 15.75 3.02 -11.41
CA ASP A 1 15.04 3.01 -10.10
C ASP A 1 13.56 3.32 -10.28
N ILE A 2 12.77 3.40 -9.20
CA ILE A 2 11.32 3.70 -9.25
C ILE A 2 11.07 5.02 -9.98
N ILE A 3 11.78 6.07 -9.60
CA ILE A 3 11.60 7.42 -10.14
C ILE A 3 11.87 7.46 -11.65
N GLU A 4 12.92 6.79 -12.10
CA GLU A 4 13.27 6.71 -13.51
C GLU A 4 12.17 6.01 -14.33
N ILE A 5 11.67 4.88 -13.86
CA ILE A 5 10.59 4.13 -14.52
C ILE A 5 9.31 4.96 -14.58
N CYS A 6 8.93 5.61 -13.48
CA CYS A 6 7.73 6.44 -13.44
C CYS A 6 7.84 7.69 -14.31
N ASN A 7 9.01 8.35 -14.31
CA ASN A 7 9.26 9.49 -15.21
C ASN A 7 9.20 9.11 -16.69
N ASP A 8 9.64 7.91 -17.05
CA ASP A 8 9.55 7.46 -18.44
C ASP A 8 8.10 7.19 -18.86
N LEU A 9 7.28 6.61 -17.97
CA LEU A 9 5.87 6.42 -18.22
C LEU A 9 5.08 7.75 -18.28
N ASP A 10 5.45 8.73 -17.48
CA ASP A 10 4.86 10.07 -17.46
C ASP A 10 5.17 10.83 -18.76
N LYS A 11 6.42 10.78 -19.24
CA LYS A 11 6.82 11.36 -20.53
C LYS A 11 6.08 10.78 -21.73
N ASP A 12 5.68 9.51 -21.63
CA ASP A 12 4.92 8.80 -22.65
C ASP A 12 3.39 8.99 -22.51
N ASP A 13 2.95 9.93 -21.67
CA ASP A 13 1.53 10.24 -21.36
C ASP A 13 0.72 9.01 -20.91
N GLN A 14 1.38 8.01 -20.29
CA GLN A 14 0.72 6.81 -19.78
C GLN A 14 0.15 7.00 -18.37
N ILE A 15 0.81 7.83 -17.56
CA ILE A 15 0.44 8.13 -16.17
C ILE A 15 0.74 9.61 -15.87
N GLU A 16 0.18 10.12 -14.79
CA GLU A 16 0.67 11.32 -14.10
C GLU A 16 1.51 10.88 -12.91
N PHE A 17 2.82 11.13 -12.95
CA PHE A 17 3.72 10.76 -11.87
C PHE A 17 3.92 11.90 -10.88
N VAL A 18 3.61 11.67 -9.62
CA VAL A 18 3.76 12.65 -8.54
C VAL A 18 4.81 12.18 -7.53
N LEU A 19 5.98 12.81 -7.56
CA LEU A 19 7.00 12.62 -6.53
C LEU A 19 6.77 13.61 -5.38
N ILE A 20 6.54 13.10 -4.16
CA ILE A 20 6.26 13.92 -2.99
C ILE A 20 7.49 14.02 -2.11
N GLU A 21 8.09 15.20 -2.01
CA GLU A 21 9.23 15.50 -1.16
C GLU A 21 9.06 16.83 -0.45
N GLY A 22 9.58 16.95 0.78
CA GLY A 22 9.64 18.21 1.53
C GLY A 22 8.26 18.80 1.90
N LYS A 23 7.22 17.98 1.93
CA LYS A 23 5.85 18.38 2.27
C LYS A 23 5.49 18.05 3.70
N THR A 24 4.57 18.82 4.27
CA THR A 24 3.93 18.46 5.54
C THR A 24 3.01 17.26 5.36
N HIS A 25 2.70 16.54 6.44
CA HIS A 25 1.82 15.38 6.38
C HIS A 25 0.44 15.69 5.76
N ASN A 26 -0.15 16.84 6.13
CA ASN A 26 -1.44 17.25 5.55
C ASN A 26 -1.38 17.48 4.04
N GLU A 27 -0.32 18.12 3.55
CA GLU A 27 -0.11 18.31 2.10
C GLU A 27 0.06 16.97 1.39
N VAL A 28 0.78 16.02 2.01
CA VAL A 28 0.93 14.65 1.47
C VAL A 28 -0.43 13.96 1.34
N LEU A 29 -1.27 14.05 2.38
CA LEU A 29 -2.62 13.48 2.35
C LEU A 29 -3.48 14.11 1.26
N ASP A 30 -3.40 15.43 1.08
CA ASP A 30 -4.17 16.13 0.05
C ASP A 30 -3.73 15.71 -1.37
N ILE A 31 -2.44 15.54 -1.61
CA ILE A 31 -1.92 15.04 -2.89
C ILE A 31 -2.36 13.59 -3.12
N LYS A 32 -2.23 12.72 -2.13
CA LYS A 32 -2.64 11.31 -2.23
C LYS A 32 -4.11 11.12 -2.61
N LYS A 33 -5.00 12.05 -2.23
CA LYS A 33 -6.44 11.99 -2.58
C LYS A 33 -6.71 11.98 -4.08
N SER A 34 -5.81 12.54 -4.89
CA SER A 34 -5.93 12.58 -6.35
C SER A 34 -5.23 11.41 -7.05
N CYS A 35 -4.54 10.55 -6.30
CA CYS A 35 -3.80 9.42 -6.86
C CYS A 35 -4.62 8.12 -6.83
N ASP A 36 -4.31 7.20 -7.73
CA ASP A 36 -4.90 5.88 -7.79
C ASP A 36 -3.96 4.80 -7.26
N ILE A 37 -2.68 4.95 -7.50
CA ILE A 37 -1.63 3.99 -7.18
C ILE A 37 -0.59 4.65 -6.27
N TYR A 38 -0.14 3.92 -5.27
CA TYR A 38 0.97 4.29 -4.41
C TYR A 38 2.08 3.24 -4.54
N ILE A 39 3.32 3.68 -4.76
CA ILE A 39 4.49 2.82 -4.80
C ILE A 39 5.26 3.04 -3.50
N ASP A 40 5.35 1.99 -2.66
CA ASP A 40 6.00 2.07 -1.36
C ASP A 40 7.52 1.84 -1.50
N GLN A 41 7.91 0.59 -1.67
CA GLN A 41 9.33 0.23 -1.72
C GLN A 41 9.61 -0.92 -2.69
N ILE A 42 10.80 -0.88 -3.26
CA ILE A 42 11.44 -1.99 -3.97
C ILE A 42 12.73 -2.31 -3.23
N HIS A 43 13.04 -3.57 -3.09
CA HIS A 43 14.12 -4.16 -2.30
C HIS A 43 13.86 -4.19 -0.79
N ASN A 44 14.22 -5.31 -0.19
CA ASN A 44 14.22 -5.48 1.25
C ASN A 44 15.35 -4.64 1.88
N ARG A 45 15.00 -3.48 2.41
CA ARG A 45 15.94 -2.60 3.13
C ARG A 45 15.85 -2.76 4.66
N GLY A 46 15.48 -3.95 5.13
CA GLY A 46 15.44 -4.26 6.57
C GLY A 46 14.18 -3.79 7.29
N GLY A 47 13.10 -3.53 6.56
CA GLY A 47 11.80 -3.21 7.13
C GLY A 47 10.99 -4.45 7.52
N TRP A 48 9.98 -4.26 8.37
CA TRP A 48 9.03 -5.28 8.80
C TRP A 48 7.85 -5.39 7.81
N GLY A 49 8.13 -5.71 6.55
CA GLY A 49 7.08 -5.84 5.54
C GLY A 49 6.62 -4.49 5.02
N TYR A 50 5.41 -4.04 5.35
CA TYR A 50 4.85 -2.77 4.88
C TYR A 50 4.92 -1.66 5.94
N GLY A 51 5.08 -0.42 5.47
CA GLY A 51 5.19 0.76 6.34
C GLY A 51 3.84 1.41 6.67
N MET A 52 3.87 2.39 7.59
CA MET A 52 2.70 3.20 7.93
C MET A 52 2.15 3.97 6.72
N ASN A 53 3.03 4.41 5.81
CA ASN A 53 2.62 5.08 4.57
C ASN A 53 1.80 4.15 3.66
N SER A 54 2.10 2.85 3.63
CA SER A 54 1.32 1.86 2.91
C SER A 54 -0.08 1.74 3.50
N VAL A 55 -0.20 1.61 4.83
CA VAL A 55 -1.50 1.53 5.52
C VAL A 55 -2.34 2.78 5.29
N GLU A 56 -1.72 3.96 5.37
CA GLU A 56 -2.36 5.24 5.08
C GLU A 56 -2.90 5.28 3.65
N SER A 57 -2.07 4.91 2.67
CA SER A 57 -2.46 4.90 1.26
C SER A 57 -3.58 3.92 0.98
N LEU A 58 -3.51 2.70 1.53
CA LEU A 58 -4.59 1.71 1.45
C LEU A 58 -5.89 2.23 2.11
N SER A 59 -5.79 2.93 3.25
CA SER A 59 -6.96 3.51 3.93
C SER A 59 -7.67 4.56 3.08
N MET A 60 -6.93 5.27 2.26
CA MET A 60 -7.44 6.25 1.30
C MET A 60 -8.01 5.59 0.03
N GLY A 61 -7.82 4.29 -0.13
CA GLY A 61 -8.28 3.52 -1.29
C GLY A 61 -7.33 3.58 -2.46
N LEU A 62 -6.04 3.77 -2.24
CA LEU A 62 -5.04 3.62 -3.28
C LEU A 62 -4.64 2.14 -3.41
N VAL A 63 -4.24 1.75 -4.62
CA VAL A 63 -3.58 0.47 -4.85
C VAL A 63 -2.12 0.60 -4.47
N CYS A 64 -1.65 -0.23 -3.55
CA CYS A 64 -0.27 -0.15 -3.06
C CYS A 64 0.60 -1.23 -3.72
N LEU A 65 1.64 -0.75 -4.42
CA LEU A 65 2.68 -1.57 -5.01
C LEU A 65 3.88 -1.62 -4.07
N THR A 66 4.35 -2.81 -3.73
CA THR A 66 5.50 -2.98 -2.83
C THR A 66 6.20 -4.31 -3.06
N GLU A 67 7.43 -4.42 -2.62
CA GLU A 67 8.15 -5.68 -2.54
C GLU A 67 8.20 -6.14 -1.09
N LEU A 68 7.52 -7.26 -0.79
CA LEU A 68 7.58 -7.92 0.51
C LEU A 68 8.36 -9.22 0.38
N VAL A 69 9.20 -9.52 1.35
CA VAL A 69 9.84 -10.83 1.42
C VAL A 69 8.81 -11.92 1.69
N GLU A 70 9.02 -13.12 1.18
CA GLU A 70 8.08 -14.24 1.25
C GLU A 70 7.65 -14.56 2.69
N GLU A 71 8.58 -14.46 3.64
CA GLU A 71 8.30 -14.67 5.06
C GLU A 71 7.18 -13.74 5.58
N TYR A 72 7.19 -12.46 5.18
CA TYR A 72 6.18 -11.49 5.60
C TYR A 72 4.86 -11.65 4.84
N GLN A 73 4.90 -12.08 3.59
CA GLN A 73 3.68 -12.38 2.82
C GLN A 73 2.85 -13.45 3.52
N ASN A 74 3.51 -14.48 4.07
CA ASN A 74 2.85 -15.56 4.80
C ASN A 74 2.33 -15.13 6.17
N PHE A 75 2.93 -14.09 6.77
CA PHE A 75 2.53 -13.57 8.07
C PHE A 75 1.34 -12.60 8.00
N ILE A 76 1.17 -11.91 6.88
CA ILE A 76 0.12 -10.89 6.69
C ILE A 76 -1.05 -11.53 5.94
N PRO A 77 -2.17 -11.85 6.59
CA PRO A 77 -3.27 -12.54 5.93
C PRO A 77 -4.00 -11.64 4.94
N ASP A 78 -4.41 -12.22 3.82
CA ASP A 78 -5.33 -11.61 2.85
C ASP A 78 -4.94 -10.18 2.43
N HIS A 79 -3.64 -9.87 2.35
CA HIS A 79 -3.20 -8.50 2.06
C HIS A 79 -3.49 -8.06 0.62
N PRO A 80 -3.90 -6.79 0.40
CA PRO A 80 -4.24 -6.28 -0.93
C PRO A 80 -3.03 -5.79 -1.74
N PHE A 81 -1.82 -5.85 -1.17
CA PHE A 81 -0.62 -5.39 -1.84
C PHE A 81 -0.39 -6.11 -3.16
N ILE A 82 -0.03 -5.35 -4.19
CA ILE A 82 0.46 -5.91 -5.44
C ILE A 82 1.97 -6.02 -5.36
N MET A 83 2.46 -7.24 -5.46
CA MET A 83 3.87 -7.55 -5.34
C MET A 83 4.60 -7.13 -6.60
N ILE A 84 5.69 -6.39 -6.44
CA ILE A 84 6.51 -5.90 -7.52
C ILE A 84 8.00 -6.16 -7.24
N THR A 85 8.76 -6.24 -8.31
CA THR A 85 10.21 -6.08 -8.32
C THR A 85 10.57 -4.91 -9.22
N LYS A 86 11.83 -4.51 -9.26
CA LYS A 86 12.31 -3.48 -10.20
C LYS A 86 11.98 -3.83 -11.65
N GLU A 87 12.13 -5.10 -12.02
CA GLU A 87 11.90 -5.60 -13.38
C GLU A 87 10.43 -5.64 -13.74
N SER A 88 9.55 -5.94 -12.78
CA SER A 88 8.11 -6.06 -13.02
C SER A 88 7.35 -4.73 -12.92
N LEU A 89 7.89 -3.71 -12.25
CA LEU A 89 7.20 -2.46 -11.92
C LEU A 89 6.52 -1.81 -13.13
N LYS A 90 7.27 -1.57 -14.21
CA LYS A 90 6.71 -0.93 -15.42
C LYS A 90 5.53 -1.72 -15.99
N LYS A 91 5.69 -3.03 -16.13
CA LYS A 91 4.64 -3.91 -16.64
C LYS A 91 3.42 -3.90 -15.74
N THR A 92 3.62 -3.99 -14.43
CA THR A 92 2.51 -4.01 -13.45
C THR A 92 1.71 -2.71 -13.48
N ILE A 93 2.36 -1.54 -13.57
CA ILE A 93 1.66 -0.26 -13.71
C ILE A 93 0.81 -0.24 -14.97
N LEU A 94 1.38 -0.63 -16.13
CA LEU A 94 0.66 -0.65 -17.39
C LEU A 94 -0.54 -1.62 -17.36
N GLU A 95 -0.42 -2.79 -16.76
CA GLU A 95 -1.52 -3.74 -16.60
C GLU A 95 -2.64 -3.17 -15.72
N LEU A 96 -2.30 -2.44 -14.66
CA LEU A 96 -3.29 -1.80 -13.79
C LEU A 96 -4.07 -0.70 -14.50
N ILE A 97 -3.41 0.20 -15.22
CA ILE A 97 -4.09 1.29 -15.92
C ILE A 97 -4.92 0.82 -17.12
N GLN A 98 -4.58 -0.33 -17.71
CA GLN A 98 -5.34 -0.94 -18.80
C GLN A 98 -6.57 -1.70 -18.32
N ASN A 99 -6.68 -2.02 -17.05
CA ASN A 99 -7.79 -2.76 -16.47
C ASN A 99 -8.47 -1.97 -15.34
N GLU A 100 -9.31 -1.02 -15.75
CA GLU A 100 -10.01 -0.11 -14.82
C GLU A 100 -10.85 -0.87 -13.79
N GLU A 101 -11.55 -1.93 -14.20
CA GLU A 101 -12.36 -2.75 -13.28
C GLU A 101 -11.49 -3.39 -12.20
N PHE A 102 -10.35 -3.96 -12.58
CA PHE A 102 -9.41 -4.55 -11.63
C PHE A 102 -8.84 -3.50 -10.68
N LEU A 103 -8.47 -2.31 -11.20
CA LEU A 103 -7.97 -1.19 -10.40
C LEU A 103 -9.01 -0.76 -9.35
N ILE A 104 -10.27 -0.57 -9.75
CA ILE A 104 -11.37 -0.19 -8.85
C ILE A 104 -11.59 -1.25 -7.77
N ASN A 105 -11.63 -2.53 -8.14
CA ASN A 105 -11.79 -3.62 -7.19
C ASN A 105 -10.65 -3.66 -6.17
N LYS A 106 -9.41 -3.47 -6.61
CA LYS A 106 -8.24 -3.37 -5.71
C LYS A 106 -8.31 -2.18 -4.77
N LYS A 107 -8.81 -1.04 -5.21
CA LYS A 107 -9.04 0.14 -4.35
C LYS A 107 -10.07 -0.14 -3.24
N ILE A 108 -11.12 -0.87 -3.55
CA ILE A 108 -12.13 -1.29 -2.57
C ILE A 108 -11.52 -2.29 -1.58
N GLU A 109 -10.84 -3.32 -2.08
CA GLU A 109 -10.15 -4.33 -1.28
C GLU A 109 -9.14 -3.70 -0.30
N SER A 110 -8.38 -2.71 -0.75
CA SER A 110 -7.43 -1.94 0.06
C SER A 110 -8.10 -1.33 1.29
N ARG A 111 -9.21 -0.64 1.11
CA ARG A 111 -9.95 0.00 2.22
C ARG A 111 -10.56 -1.01 3.18
N GLU A 112 -11.17 -2.08 2.66
CA GLU A 112 -11.78 -3.12 3.49
C GLU A 112 -10.73 -3.86 4.32
N TRP A 113 -9.56 -4.14 3.74
CA TRP A 113 -8.46 -4.77 4.46
C TRP A 113 -7.95 -3.90 5.61
N VAL A 114 -7.71 -2.60 5.36
CA VAL A 114 -7.28 -1.68 6.43
C VAL A 114 -8.34 -1.60 7.52
N LYS A 115 -9.62 -1.48 7.16
CA LYS A 115 -10.71 -1.46 8.13
C LYS A 115 -10.75 -2.74 8.99
N LYS A 116 -10.53 -3.89 8.35
CA LYS A 116 -10.53 -5.21 9.01
C LYS A 116 -9.37 -5.39 9.98
N TYR A 117 -8.15 -4.99 9.58
CA TYR A 117 -6.93 -5.31 10.33
C TYR A 117 -6.31 -4.13 11.07
N HIS A 118 -6.51 -2.91 10.60
CA HIS A 118 -5.95 -1.67 11.16
C HIS A 118 -7.00 -0.70 11.69
N GLY A 119 -8.28 -1.01 11.54
CA GLY A 119 -9.35 -0.20 12.13
C GLY A 119 -9.24 -0.14 13.65
N ILE A 120 -9.46 1.04 14.25
CA ILE A 120 -9.34 1.27 15.71
C ILE A 120 -10.06 0.18 16.50
N SER A 121 -11.31 -0.11 16.15
CA SER A 121 -12.12 -1.14 16.84
C SER A 121 -11.55 -2.54 16.69
N SER A 122 -11.00 -2.88 15.52
CA SER A 122 -10.40 -4.18 15.24
C SER A 122 -9.12 -4.38 16.05
N VAL A 123 -8.25 -3.37 16.04
CA VAL A 123 -6.99 -3.39 16.80
C VAL A 123 -7.28 -3.44 18.30
N ALA A 124 -8.18 -2.60 18.80
CA ALA A 124 -8.55 -2.59 20.22
C ALA A 124 -9.11 -3.94 20.67
N LYS A 125 -9.97 -4.55 19.86
CA LYS A 125 -10.57 -5.87 20.14
C LYS A 125 -9.51 -6.98 20.17
N SER A 126 -8.59 -6.99 19.20
CA SER A 126 -7.50 -7.96 19.15
C SER A 126 -6.57 -7.82 20.34
N LEU A 127 -6.23 -6.58 20.71
CA LEU A 127 -5.38 -6.29 21.87
C LEU A 127 -6.05 -6.72 23.18
N TYR A 128 -7.34 -6.42 23.33
CA TYR A 128 -8.12 -6.83 24.51
C TYR A 128 -8.15 -8.36 24.66
N SER A 129 -8.48 -9.07 23.58
CA SER A 129 -8.51 -10.53 23.57
C SER A 129 -7.13 -11.14 23.91
N TYR A 130 -6.05 -10.53 23.40
CA TYR A 130 -4.70 -10.94 23.74
C TYR A 130 -4.39 -10.78 25.24
N TYR A 131 -4.82 -9.66 25.86
CA TYR A 131 -4.61 -9.42 27.29
C TYR A 131 -5.43 -10.39 28.17
N GLU A 132 -6.67 -10.72 27.74
CA GLU A 132 -7.48 -11.75 28.42
C GLU A 132 -6.80 -13.12 28.34
N GLU A 133 -6.32 -13.54 27.16
CA GLU A 133 -5.61 -14.80 26.96
C GLU A 133 -4.36 -14.91 27.85
N LYS A 134 -3.64 -13.79 28.01
CA LYS A 134 -2.48 -13.72 28.93
C LYS A 134 -2.84 -13.55 30.40
N SER A 135 -4.12 -13.48 30.74
CA SER A 135 -4.61 -13.23 32.10
C SER A 135 -4.09 -11.92 32.70
N TRP A 136 -3.80 -10.92 31.88
CA TRP A 136 -3.36 -9.59 32.33
C TRP A 136 -4.54 -8.69 32.71
N ILE A 137 -5.70 -8.99 32.19
CA ILE A 137 -6.98 -8.36 32.52
C ILE A 137 -8.05 -9.44 32.77
N LYS A 138 -9.13 -9.08 33.49
CA LYS A 138 -10.25 -9.97 33.78
C LYS A 138 -11.48 -9.54 32.99
#